data_82b76c35532b2b597a20f1411bbddc69
#
_entry.id   82b76c35532b2b597a20f1411bbddc69
#
_cell.length_a   1.000
_cell.length_b   1.000
_cell.length_c   1.000
_cell.angle_alpha   90.00
_cell.angle_beta   90.00
_cell.angle_gamma   90.00
#
_symmetry.space_group_name_H-M   'P 1'
#
loop_
_entity.id
_entity.type
_entity.pdbx_description
1 polymer ?
#
loop_
_entity_poly.entity_id
_entity_poly.type
_entity_poly.pdbx_seq_one_letter_code
_entity_poly.pdbx_strand_id
1 'polypeptide(L)'
;MFSLSNAPHNGGLFKANGFFFMMVHKNYSGDYKADCLKFEQENGLNNFVGFMTAANIEKVLAVSRSGSVTAYITAGVTNPAIAGEVPPPWKPGTINMALVIEDGLTVGAMANAIMTATEAKTYTLLRLGYNATGTTSDGIGVFAFEGEKEWAGTATELGINIGRAVRKALEESLGKWKSSRKG
;
A
#
# COMPACT_ATOMS: atom_id res chain seq x y z
N MET A 1 16.20 -1.01 7.06
CA MET A 1 15.71 0.16 6.29
C MET A 1 14.81 1.02 7.17
N PHE A 2 14.50 2.26 6.75
CA PHE A 2 13.44 3.04 7.39
C PHE A 2 12.14 2.87 6.60
N SER A 3 11.01 2.99 7.30
CA SER A 3 9.71 3.07 6.67
C SER A 3 9.01 4.36 7.09
N LEU A 4 8.21 4.91 6.18
CA LEU A 4 7.21 5.94 6.48
C LEU A 4 5.86 5.41 5.99
N SER A 5 4.90 5.20 6.90
CA SER A 5 3.63 4.56 6.54
C SER A 5 2.46 4.99 7.43
N ASN A 6 1.24 4.79 6.94
CA ASN A 6 0.02 4.83 7.74
C ASN A 6 -0.46 3.42 8.15
N ALA A 7 0.42 2.44 8.15
CA ALA A 7 0.10 1.07 8.50
C ALA A 7 -0.46 0.97 9.94
N PRO A 8 -1.41 0.06 10.23
CA PRO A 8 -1.97 -0.13 11.56
C PRO A 8 -0.94 -0.67 12.57
N HIS A 9 0.09 -1.38 12.11
CA HIS A 9 1.17 -1.91 12.95
C HIS A 9 2.51 -1.32 12.54
N ASN A 10 3.23 -0.75 13.51
CA ASN A 10 4.51 -0.07 13.31
C ASN A 10 4.47 1.03 12.24
N GLY A 11 3.34 1.75 12.15
CA GLY A 11 3.18 2.91 11.27
C GLY A 11 3.94 4.14 11.77
N GLY A 12 3.94 5.20 10.95
CA GLY A 12 4.74 6.39 11.15
C GLY A 12 6.14 6.22 10.57
N LEU A 13 7.10 6.97 11.10
CA LEU A 13 8.52 6.80 10.80
C LEU A 13 9.08 5.69 11.70
N PHE A 14 9.52 4.59 11.10
CA PHE A 14 9.91 3.40 11.85
C PHE A 14 11.14 2.72 11.23
N LYS A 15 12.04 2.17 12.07
CA LYS A 15 13.17 1.35 11.61
C LYS A 15 12.70 -0.08 11.38
N ALA A 16 12.41 -0.42 10.14
CA ALA A 16 11.80 -1.67 9.75
C ALA A 16 12.80 -2.68 9.17
N ASN A 17 12.60 -3.95 9.50
CA ASN A 17 13.27 -5.06 8.84
C ASN A 17 12.55 -5.50 7.56
N GLY A 18 11.25 -5.17 7.43
CA GLY A 18 10.41 -5.47 6.28
C GLY A 18 8.96 -5.08 6.54
N PHE A 19 8.07 -5.68 5.79
CA PHE A 19 6.62 -5.53 5.95
C PHE A 19 5.91 -6.88 5.75
N PHE A 20 4.66 -6.94 6.19
CA PHE A 20 3.76 -8.04 5.89
C PHE A 20 2.35 -7.55 5.54
N PHE A 21 1.64 -8.36 4.78
CA PHE A 21 0.20 -8.23 4.61
C PHE A 21 -0.48 -9.35 5.39
N MET A 22 -1.35 -9.01 6.35
CA MET A 22 -2.13 -9.96 7.13
C MET A 22 -3.55 -10.03 6.59
N MET A 23 -3.98 -11.24 6.21
CA MET A 23 -5.35 -11.47 5.78
C MET A 23 -6.27 -11.61 7.00
N VAL A 24 -7.38 -10.87 7.00
CA VAL A 24 -8.39 -10.92 8.05
C VAL A 24 -9.75 -11.30 7.48
N HIS A 25 -10.63 -11.81 8.34
CA HIS A 25 -11.99 -12.10 7.92
C HIS A 25 -12.72 -10.80 7.52
N LYS A 26 -13.63 -10.87 6.53
CA LYS A 26 -14.40 -9.71 6.04
C LYS A 26 -15.26 -9.01 7.12
N ASN A 27 -15.60 -9.71 8.20
CA ASN A 27 -16.33 -9.17 9.34
C ASN A 27 -15.39 -8.95 10.54
N TYR A 28 -14.13 -8.63 10.29
CA TYR A 28 -13.14 -8.40 11.32
C TYR A 28 -13.56 -7.27 12.27
N SER A 29 -13.52 -7.54 13.56
CA SER A 29 -13.84 -6.60 14.65
C SER A 29 -12.88 -6.74 15.85
N GLY A 30 -11.71 -7.33 15.62
CA GLY A 30 -10.69 -7.58 16.66
C GLY A 30 -9.87 -6.33 17.01
N ASP A 31 -8.96 -6.52 17.96
CA ASP A 31 -7.91 -5.53 18.26
C ASP A 31 -6.79 -5.68 17.24
N TYR A 32 -6.79 -4.80 16.23
CA TYR A 32 -5.83 -4.86 15.14
C TYR A 32 -4.37 -4.73 15.58
N LYS A 33 -4.09 -4.02 16.69
CA LYS A 33 -2.72 -3.88 17.22
C LYS A 33 -2.26 -5.18 17.85
N ALA A 34 -3.10 -5.76 18.71
CA ALA A 34 -2.80 -7.05 19.36
C ALA A 34 -2.67 -8.16 18.32
N ASP A 35 -3.56 -8.21 17.33
CA ASP A 35 -3.55 -9.24 16.30
C ASP A 35 -2.33 -9.14 15.36
N CYS A 36 -1.94 -7.93 14.96
CA CYS A 36 -0.71 -7.73 14.17
C CYS A 36 0.54 -8.11 14.96
N LEU A 37 0.61 -7.73 16.24
CA LEU A 37 1.75 -8.10 17.10
C LEU A 37 1.84 -9.63 17.27
N LYS A 38 0.70 -10.28 17.50
CA LYS A 38 0.63 -11.73 17.57
C LYS A 38 1.08 -12.39 16.27
N PHE A 39 0.60 -11.90 15.12
CA PHE A 39 1.01 -12.39 13.80
C PHE A 39 2.52 -12.25 13.60
N GLU A 40 3.10 -11.10 13.95
CA GLU A 40 4.53 -10.87 13.88
C GLU A 40 5.31 -11.90 14.70
N GLN A 41 4.90 -12.15 15.96
CA GLN A 41 5.53 -13.10 16.86
C GLN A 41 5.41 -14.56 16.39
N GLU A 42 4.21 -14.98 15.98
CA GLU A 42 3.95 -16.36 15.51
C GLU A 42 4.70 -16.71 14.22
N ASN A 43 5.04 -15.71 13.41
CA ASN A 43 5.81 -15.90 12.19
C ASN A 43 7.32 -15.62 12.35
N GLY A 44 7.81 -15.42 13.57
CA GLY A 44 9.21 -15.15 13.84
C GLY A 44 9.73 -13.84 13.24
N LEU A 45 8.83 -12.90 12.98
CA LEU A 45 9.15 -11.57 12.47
C LEU A 45 9.54 -10.65 13.64
N ASN A 46 10.32 -9.61 13.35
CA ASN A 46 10.72 -8.63 14.35
C ASN A 46 10.93 -7.26 13.67
N ASN A 47 10.28 -6.23 14.18
CA ASN A 47 10.31 -4.88 13.61
C ASN A 47 9.81 -4.84 12.16
N PHE A 48 8.70 -5.50 11.87
CA PHE A 48 8.03 -5.42 10.58
C PHE A 48 6.86 -4.44 10.64
N VAL A 49 6.58 -3.80 9.49
CA VAL A 49 5.38 -2.96 9.30
C VAL A 49 4.25 -3.84 8.81
N GLY A 50 3.09 -3.80 9.48
CA GLY A 50 1.97 -4.68 9.17
C GLY A 50 0.80 -3.94 8.52
N PHE A 51 0.33 -4.46 7.40
CA PHE A 51 -0.89 -4.04 6.71
C PHE A 51 -1.94 -5.14 6.81
N MET A 52 -3.21 -4.74 6.94
CA MET A 52 -4.33 -5.68 7.04
C MET A 52 -5.23 -5.60 5.81
N THR A 53 -5.74 -6.74 5.36
CA THR A 53 -6.67 -6.79 4.24
C THR A 53 -7.67 -7.94 4.40
N ALA A 54 -8.93 -7.71 3.99
CA ALA A 54 -9.92 -8.77 3.86
C ALA A 54 -9.90 -9.44 2.47
N ALA A 55 -9.09 -8.94 1.54
CA ALA A 55 -8.89 -9.58 0.25
C ALA A 55 -8.01 -10.83 0.40
N ASN A 56 -8.28 -11.87 -0.37
CA ASN A 56 -7.42 -13.06 -0.40
C ASN A 56 -6.08 -12.71 -1.06
N ILE A 57 -5.04 -12.59 -0.21
CA ILE A 57 -3.69 -12.14 -0.62
C ILE A 57 -3.12 -13.01 -1.74
N GLU A 58 -3.26 -14.34 -1.64
CA GLU A 58 -2.75 -15.29 -2.64
C GLU A 58 -3.34 -15.03 -4.03
N LYS A 59 -4.59 -14.55 -4.06
CA LYS A 59 -5.31 -14.27 -5.30
C LYS A 59 -5.11 -12.86 -5.84
N VAL A 60 -4.83 -11.88 -4.97
CA VAL A 60 -4.84 -10.47 -5.39
C VAL A 60 -3.47 -9.79 -5.35
N LEU A 61 -2.49 -10.34 -4.65
CA LEU A 61 -1.17 -9.74 -4.59
C LEU A 61 -0.59 -9.58 -5.99
N ALA A 62 -0.14 -8.37 -6.28
CA ALA A 62 0.61 -8.03 -7.47
C ALA A 62 1.91 -7.32 -7.10
N VAL A 63 2.95 -7.61 -7.85
CA VAL A 63 4.28 -7.01 -7.67
C VAL A 63 4.75 -6.47 -9.01
N SER A 64 5.21 -5.22 -8.99
CA SER A 64 5.80 -4.62 -10.18
C SER A 64 7.04 -3.81 -9.83
N ARG A 65 8.05 -3.90 -10.68
CA ARG A 65 9.30 -3.13 -10.55
C ARG A 65 9.44 -2.13 -11.69
N SER A 66 9.96 -0.94 -11.37
CA SER A 66 10.42 0.05 -12.33
C SER A 66 11.66 0.75 -11.73
N GLY A 67 12.79 0.65 -12.42
CA GLY A 67 14.08 1.16 -11.91
C GLY A 67 14.40 0.58 -10.53
N SER A 68 14.67 1.48 -9.58
CA SER A 68 14.97 1.15 -8.18
C SER A 68 13.73 0.91 -7.30
N VAL A 69 12.52 0.96 -7.85
CA VAL A 69 11.26 0.88 -7.10
C VAL A 69 10.56 -0.46 -7.36
N THR A 70 10.25 -1.17 -6.28
CA THR A 70 9.36 -2.34 -6.32
C THR A 70 8.11 -2.05 -5.52
N ALA A 71 6.94 -2.14 -6.15
CA ALA A 71 5.63 -1.96 -5.54
C ALA A 71 4.96 -3.32 -5.30
N TYR A 72 4.56 -3.58 -4.07
CA TYR A 72 3.75 -4.73 -3.63
C TYR A 72 2.36 -4.21 -3.30
N ILE A 73 1.34 -4.69 -4.00
CA ILE A 73 -0.02 -4.15 -3.84
C ILE A 73 -1.04 -5.29 -3.66
N THR A 74 -1.90 -5.13 -2.67
CA THR A 74 -3.14 -5.90 -2.54
C THR A 74 -4.32 -4.94 -2.66
N ALA A 75 -5.28 -5.23 -3.53
CA ALA A 75 -6.39 -4.33 -3.79
C ALA A 75 -7.75 -5.03 -3.82
N GLY A 76 -8.74 -4.41 -3.14
CA GLY A 76 -10.14 -4.76 -3.22
C GLY A 76 -11.01 -3.51 -3.04
N VAL A 77 -11.80 -3.15 -4.04
CA VAL A 77 -12.59 -1.90 -4.07
C VAL A 77 -14.08 -2.22 -3.94
N THR A 78 -14.49 -2.61 -2.73
CA THR A 78 -15.91 -2.83 -2.38
C THR A 78 -16.54 -1.61 -1.69
N ASN A 79 -15.71 -0.68 -1.20
CA ASN A 79 -16.08 0.54 -0.51
C ASN A 79 -15.31 1.74 -1.09
N PRO A 80 -15.50 2.07 -2.40
CA PRO A 80 -14.83 3.19 -3.01
C PRO A 80 -15.15 4.49 -2.26
N ALA A 81 -14.14 5.36 -2.10
CA ALA A 81 -14.28 6.63 -1.42
C ALA A 81 -13.60 7.74 -2.23
N ILE A 82 -14.14 8.95 -2.15
CA ILE A 82 -13.58 10.15 -2.76
C ILE A 82 -13.12 11.07 -1.64
N ALA A 83 -11.86 11.49 -1.70
CA ALA A 83 -11.31 12.44 -0.75
C ALA A 83 -12.10 13.75 -0.77
N GLY A 84 -12.62 14.19 0.38
CA GLY A 84 -13.47 15.37 0.51
C GLY A 84 -14.97 15.08 0.47
N GLU A 85 -15.41 13.87 0.20
CA GLU A 85 -16.81 13.47 0.22
C GLU A 85 -17.15 12.60 1.44
N VAL A 86 -18.43 12.56 1.80
CA VAL A 86 -18.93 11.65 2.85
C VAL A 86 -18.80 10.21 2.33
N PRO A 87 -18.08 9.34 3.04
CA PRO A 87 -17.89 7.98 2.57
C PRO A 87 -19.20 7.18 2.59
N PRO A 88 -19.35 6.17 1.71
CA PRO A 88 -20.47 5.24 1.77
C PRO A 88 -20.45 4.44 3.07
N PRO A 89 -21.58 3.78 3.43
CA PRO A 89 -21.61 2.85 4.56
C PRO A 89 -20.45 1.85 4.48
N TRP A 90 -19.83 1.60 5.63
CA TRP A 90 -18.64 0.75 5.69
C TRP A 90 -18.88 -0.64 5.08
N LYS A 91 -17.95 -1.06 4.26
CA LYS A 91 -17.82 -2.43 3.73
C LYS A 91 -16.35 -2.82 3.74
N PRO A 92 -16.02 -4.11 3.91
CA PRO A 92 -14.63 -4.56 3.88
C PRO A 92 -14.06 -4.37 2.47
N GLY A 93 -12.98 -3.63 2.37
CA GLY A 93 -12.26 -3.37 1.12
C GLY A 93 -11.13 -2.38 1.39
N THR A 94 -9.96 -2.64 0.86
CA THR A 94 -8.78 -1.81 1.07
C THR A 94 -7.81 -1.95 -0.10
N ILE A 95 -7.01 -0.93 -0.31
CA ILE A 95 -5.83 -0.97 -1.16
C ILE A 95 -4.62 -0.79 -0.24
N ASN A 96 -3.79 -1.82 -0.10
CA ASN A 96 -2.52 -1.70 0.61
C ASN A 96 -1.37 -1.69 -0.39
N MET A 97 -0.45 -0.75 -0.20
CA MET A 97 0.72 -0.55 -1.05
C MET A 97 1.98 -0.49 -0.19
N ALA A 98 2.93 -1.38 -0.42
CA ALA A 98 4.28 -1.30 0.13
C ALA A 98 5.26 -1.06 -1.01
N LEU A 99 6.02 0.02 -0.92
CA LEU A 99 7.00 0.45 -1.93
C LEU A 99 8.40 0.27 -1.34
N VAL A 100 9.15 -0.66 -1.89
CA VAL A 100 10.57 -0.82 -1.56
C VAL A 100 11.39 -0.03 -2.56
N ILE A 101 12.19 0.90 -2.07
CA ILE A 101 13.03 1.80 -2.86
C ILE A 101 14.49 1.55 -2.51
N GLU A 102 15.29 1.17 -3.49
CA GLU A 102 16.71 0.83 -3.31
C GLU A 102 17.56 2.09 -3.09
N ASP A 103 17.06 3.27 -3.47
CA ASP A 103 17.72 4.55 -3.22
C ASP A 103 17.70 4.91 -1.73
N GLY A 104 18.75 5.62 -1.28
CA GLY A 104 18.76 6.26 0.03
C GLY A 104 17.98 7.57 0.01
N LEU A 105 16.98 7.70 0.87
CA LEU A 105 16.05 8.83 0.89
C LEU A 105 16.13 9.63 2.19
N THR A 106 15.90 10.94 2.09
CA THR A 106 15.50 11.74 3.25
C THR A 106 14.05 11.45 3.65
N VAL A 107 13.65 11.76 4.87
CA VAL A 107 12.24 11.64 5.32
C VAL A 107 11.30 12.48 4.43
N GLY A 108 11.76 13.66 3.99
CA GLY A 108 11.00 14.49 3.06
C GLY A 108 10.76 13.81 1.72
N ALA A 109 11.77 13.13 1.18
CA ALA A 109 11.62 12.34 -0.05
C ALA A 109 10.68 11.13 0.14
N MET A 110 10.69 10.49 1.31
CA MET A 110 9.72 9.41 1.60
C MET A 110 8.28 9.95 1.64
N ALA A 111 8.05 11.11 2.23
CA ALA A 111 6.74 11.77 2.20
C ALA A 111 6.32 12.12 0.77
N ASN A 112 7.24 12.64 -0.04
CA ASN A 112 7.01 12.95 -1.45
C ASN A 112 6.73 11.67 -2.28
N ALA A 113 7.39 10.55 -1.97
CA ALA A 113 7.11 9.25 -2.57
C ALA A 113 5.68 8.74 -2.26
N ILE A 114 5.20 8.94 -1.02
CA ILE A 114 3.81 8.63 -0.64
C ILE A 114 2.81 9.47 -1.45
N MET A 115 3.08 10.77 -1.63
CA MET A 115 2.24 11.64 -2.47
C MET A 115 2.18 11.12 -3.90
N THR A 116 3.31 10.89 -4.54
CA THR A 116 3.41 10.38 -5.91
C THR A 116 2.72 9.04 -6.09
N ALA A 117 2.87 8.12 -5.13
CA ALA A 117 2.21 6.83 -5.15
C ALA A 117 0.68 6.95 -4.99
N THR A 118 0.22 7.88 -4.15
CA THR A 118 -1.21 8.16 -3.96
C THR A 118 -1.84 8.77 -5.22
N GLU A 119 -1.14 9.69 -5.88
CA GLU A 119 -1.55 10.25 -7.17
C GLU A 119 -1.63 9.17 -8.25
N ALA A 120 -0.62 8.29 -8.33
CA ALA A 120 -0.61 7.16 -9.27
C ALA A 120 -1.76 6.17 -8.99
N LYS A 121 -2.07 5.88 -7.72
CA LYS A 121 -3.22 5.08 -7.31
C LYS A 121 -4.52 5.72 -7.80
N THR A 122 -4.74 6.97 -7.47
CA THR A 122 -5.94 7.73 -7.85
C THR A 122 -6.14 7.75 -9.37
N TYR A 123 -5.11 8.12 -10.11
CA TYR A 123 -5.14 8.10 -11.57
C TYR A 123 -5.51 6.73 -12.13
N THR A 124 -4.94 5.65 -11.56
CA THR A 124 -5.22 4.27 -12.01
C THR A 124 -6.67 3.89 -11.77
N LEU A 125 -7.23 4.22 -10.59
CA LEU A 125 -8.63 3.95 -10.28
C LEU A 125 -9.57 4.66 -11.27
N LEU A 126 -9.37 5.96 -11.49
CA LEU A 126 -10.17 6.75 -12.44
C LEU A 126 -10.07 6.17 -13.86
N ARG A 127 -8.87 5.83 -14.31
CA ARG A 127 -8.64 5.24 -15.65
C ARG A 127 -9.33 3.88 -15.82
N LEU A 128 -9.47 3.11 -14.76
CA LEU A 128 -10.17 1.82 -14.76
C LEU A 128 -11.68 1.95 -14.57
N GLY A 129 -12.20 3.17 -14.54
CA GLY A 129 -13.63 3.48 -14.44
C GLY A 129 -14.19 3.46 -13.01
N TYR A 130 -13.31 3.46 -11.98
CA TYR A 130 -13.76 3.68 -10.60
C TYR A 130 -13.91 5.18 -10.35
N ASN A 131 -15.09 5.63 -9.94
CA ASN A 131 -15.27 7.00 -9.44
C ASN A 131 -14.84 7.06 -7.98
N ALA A 132 -13.51 7.01 -7.74
CA ALA A 132 -12.94 6.95 -6.41
C ALA A 132 -11.48 7.43 -6.41
N THR A 133 -11.04 8.03 -5.31
CA THR A 133 -9.61 8.34 -5.06
C THR A 133 -8.90 7.23 -4.29
N GLY A 134 -9.65 6.30 -3.72
CA GLY A 134 -9.20 5.16 -2.93
C GLY A 134 -10.36 4.40 -2.34
N THR A 135 -10.11 3.74 -1.22
CA THR A 135 -11.14 3.15 -0.34
C THR A 135 -11.10 3.83 1.03
N THR A 136 -12.02 3.48 1.91
CA THR A 136 -12.10 4.10 3.26
C THR A 136 -10.96 3.73 4.20
N SER A 137 -10.08 2.79 3.83
CA SER A 137 -9.05 2.24 4.72
C SER A 137 -7.73 1.91 4.03
N ASP A 138 -7.36 2.69 3.02
CA ASP A 138 -6.12 2.44 2.27
C ASP A 138 -4.87 2.57 3.15
N GLY A 139 -3.96 1.60 2.98
CA GLY A 139 -2.65 1.60 3.59
C GLY A 139 -1.53 1.85 2.57
N ILE A 140 -0.56 2.66 2.95
CA ILE A 140 0.64 2.90 2.15
C ILE A 140 1.88 2.96 3.03
N GLY A 141 2.97 2.35 2.59
CA GLY A 141 4.30 2.48 3.19
C GLY A 141 5.39 2.57 2.15
N VAL A 142 6.34 3.45 2.41
CA VAL A 142 7.61 3.57 1.69
C VAL A 142 8.71 3.01 2.57
N PHE A 143 9.52 2.14 2.02
CA PHE A 143 10.64 1.45 2.67
C PHE A 143 11.90 1.77 1.90
N ALA A 144 12.84 2.48 2.52
CA ALA A 144 14.07 2.93 1.90
C ALA A 144 15.23 2.92 2.90
N PHE A 145 16.46 2.97 2.41
CA PHE A 145 17.61 3.28 3.25
C PHE A 145 17.66 4.79 3.54
N GLU A 146 18.28 5.15 4.64
CA GLU A 146 18.61 6.54 4.92
C GLU A 146 19.64 7.04 3.88
N GLY A 147 19.41 8.23 3.35
CA GLY A 147 20.28 8.81 2.33
C GLY A 147 19.96 10.26 2.03
N GLU A 148 20.58 10.79 0.99
CA GLU A 148 20.58 12.21 0.68
C GLU A 148 19.59 12.61 -0.43
N LYS A 149 18.90 11.64 -1.06
CA LYS A 149 17.95 11.98 -2.12
C LYS A 149 16.74 12.69 -1.52
N GLU A 150 16.53 13.94 -1.90
CA GLU A 150 15.52 14.84 -1.30
C GLU A 150 14.17 14.81 -2.01
N TRP A 151 14.09 14.30 -3.26
CA TRP A 151 12.91 14.41 -4.08
C TRP A 151 12.50 13.08 -4.71
N ALA A 152 11.19 12.80 -4.65
CA ALA A 152 10.55 11.65 -5.27
C ALA A 152 9.22 12.03 -5.96
N GLY A 153 9.07 13.30 -6.31
CA GLY A 153 7.89 13.85 -7.00
C GLY A 153 7.83 13.43 -8.47
N THR A 154 6.68 13.64 -9.09
CA THR A 154 6.33 13.17 -10.45
C THR A 154 7.26 13.68 -11.56
N ALA A 155 8.00 14.77 -11.33
CA ALA A 155 8.99 15.31 -12.27
C ALA A 155 10.38 14.68 -12.16
N THR A 156 10.61 13.84 -11.12
CA THR A 156 11.89 13.17 -10.91
C THR A 156 11.91 11.78 -11.55
N GLU A 157 13.09 11.27 -11.87
CA GLU A 157 13.23 9.87 -12.33
C GLU A 157 12.67 8.87 -11.32
N LEU A 158 12.94 9.09 -10.03
CA LEU A 158 12.40 8.25 -8.95
C LEU A 158 10.86 8.30 -8.93
N GLY A 159 10.26 9.49 -9.01
CA GLY A 159 8.80 9.64 -9.04
C GLY A 159 8.16 9.00 -10.28
N ILE A 160 8.82 9.09 -11.44
CA ILE A 160 8.38 8.37 -12.65
C ILE A 160 8.38 6.86 -12.41
N ASN A 161 9.42 6.32 -11.78
CA ASN A 161 9.53 4.90 -11.46
C ASN A 161 8.48 4.47 -10.42
N ILE A 162 8.22 5.28 -9.38
CA ILE A 162 7.14 5.06 -8.43
C ILE A 162 5.79 4.98 -9.16
N GLY A 163 5.48 5.98 -9.98
CA GLY A 163 4.23 6.00 -10.73
C GLY A 163 4.03 4.78 -11.63
N ARG A 164 5.07 4.35 -12.36
CA ARG A 164 5.04 3.17 -13.24
C ARG A 164 4.84 1.88 -12.45
N ALA A 165 5.60 1.67 -11.38
CA ALA A 165 5.50 0.47 -10.54
C ALA A 165 4.12 0.35 -9.89
N VAL A 166 3.63 1.43 -9.28
CA VAL A 166 2.31 1.48 -8.63
C VAL A 166 1.18 1.21 -9.62
N ARG A 167 1.17 1.93 -10.74
CA ARG A 167 0.10 1.78 -11.75
C ARG A 167 0.02 0.35 -12.25
N LYS A 168 1.14 -0.26 -12.63
CA LYS A 168 1.18 -1.62 -13.15
C LYS A 168 0.74 -2.64 -12.10
N ALA A 169 1.26 -2.57 -10.87
CA ALA A 169 0.88 -3.48 -9.80
C ALA A 169 -0.60 -3.33 -9.40
N LEU A 170 -1.13 -2.10 -9.36
CA LEU A 170 -2.53 -1.85 -9.01
C LEU A 170 -3.50 -2.35 -10.10
N GLU A 171 -3.19 -2.10 -11.38
CA GLU A 171 -3.97 -2.63 -12.51
C GLU A 171 -4.05 -4.17 -12.45
N GLU A 172 -2.92 -4.83 -12.20
CA GLU A 172 -2.86 -6.29 -12.07
C GLU A 172 -3.64 -6.80 -10.86
N SER A 173 -3.43 -6.20 -9.68
CA SER A 173 -4.13 -6.59 -8.44
C SER A 173 -5.64 -6.46 -8.57
N LEU A 174 -6.12 -5.35 -9.14
CA LEU A 174 -7.55 -5.13 -9.39
C LEU A 174 -8.13 -6.08 -10.45
N GLY A 175 -7.35 -6.42 -11.47
CA GLY A 175 -7.73 -7.44 -12.46
C GLY A 175 -7.93 -8.81 -11.82
N LYS A 176 -6.98 -9.24 -11.00
CA LYS A 176 -7.05 -10.47 -10.19
C LYS A 176 -8.25 -10.45 -9.23
N TRP A 177 -8.47 -9.34 -8.54
CA TRP A 177 -9.60 -9.18 -7.63
C TRP A 177 -10.95 -9.28 -8.34
N LYS A 178 -11.12 -8.64 -9.50
CA LYS A 178 -12.35 -8.77 -10.32
C LYS A 178 -12.60 -10.21 -10.75
N SER A 179 -11.55 -10.92 -11.17
CA SER A 179 -11.65 -12.31 -11.60
C SER A 179 -12.02 -13.25 -10.47
N SER A 180 -11.47 -13.05 -9.26
CA SER A 180 -11.77 -13.87 -8.08
C SER A 180 -13.20 -13.74 -7.54
N ARG A 181 -13.97 -12.75 -7.99
CA ARG A 181 -15.37 -12.52 -7.62
C ARG A 181 -16.39 -13.09 -8.61
N LYS A 182 -15.93 -13.53 -9.76
CA LYS A 182 -16.80 -14.08 -10.81
C LYS A 182 -16.91 -15.61 -10.75
N GLY A 183 -16.12 -16.26 -9.94
CA GLY A 183 -16.17 -17.68 -9.61
C GLY A 183 -16.62 -17.90 -8.18
#